data_c08d85fa88e6b2f814d0f7a27a232e14
#
_entry.id   c08d85fa88e6b2f814d0f7a27a232e14
#
_cell.length_a   1.000
_cell.length_b   1.000
_cell.length_c   1.000
_cell.angle_alpha   90.00
_cell.angle_beta   90.00
_cell.angle_gamma   90.00
#
_symmetry.space_group_name_H-M   'P 1'
#
loop_
_entity.id
_entity.type
_entity.pdbx_description
1 polymer ?
#
loop_
_entity_poly.entity_id
_entity_poly.type
_entity_poly.pdbx_seq_one_letter_code
_entity_poly.pdbx_strand_id
1 'polypeptide(L)'
;MRIPGPPRTSFALFGGPVVILVLLAAFGIGAAALYLAASGRLPSSGASLSLPGNLGDSGLRPAESGAAGTPSALKPLEPMAAEISPSPPPPAPPERPMITEDLSPIDLLVRYTPDPHLALTDHGLAAGDARRFRRPSAAPADTPHLALVVTGLGLDRALTAEAILALPPDVTLSFAAGSADLEGWIAAARAYGHEALIDLELGAADDLAADAAESGDDRLLAELGPQENLRRLDALLARAPEAAGVAVAIADSFLADAAALTPILERLQAGGFIVVGLPVTAPLTVAPDRVLDQALGADRLAEEAVSLKALARRRGNALVLSTAGNAAALADNLARPSGGAEIALVPASALVEN
;
A
#
# COMPACT_ATOMS: atom_id res chain seq x y z
N MET A 1 34.28 -57.29 -32.03
CA MET A 1 33.13 -57.31 -31.11
C MET A 1 32.60 -55.87 -31.01
N ARG A 2 31.53 -55.54 -31.74
CA ARG A 2 30.92 -54.19 -31.80
C ARG A 2 29.73 -54.17 -30.85
N ILE A 3 29.73 -53.23 -29.91
CA ILE A 3 28.64 -52.99 -28.98
C ILE A 3 27.60 -52.04 -29.69
N PRO A 4 26.30 -52.40 -29.74
CA PRO A 4 25.28 -51.51 -30.32
C PRO A 4 24.91 -50.41 -29.35
N GLY A 5 24.81 -49.17 -29.87
CA GLY A 5 24.35 -47.98 -29.14
C GLY A 5 22.84 -47.97 -28.92
N PRO A 6 22.37 -47.21 -27.94
CA PRO A 6 20.93 -47.15 -27.59
C PRO A 6 20.09 -46.40 -28.64
N PRO A 7 18.80 -46.75 -28.74
CA PRO A 7 17.90 -46.15 -29.73
C PRO A 7 17.58 -44.67 -29.42
N ARG A 8 17.62 -43.84 -30.45
CA ARG A 8 17.15 -42.46 -30.43
C ARG A 8 15.62 -42.44 -30.45
N THR A 9 15.00 -42.08 -29.36
CA THR A 9 13.57 -41.72 -29.32
C THR A 9 13.38 -40.31 -29.83
N SER A 10 12.75 -40.18 -30.99
CA SER A 10 12.28 -38.92 -31.54
C SER A 10 11.02 -38.50 -30.81
N PHE A 11 11.09 -37.45 -29.98
CA PHE A 11 9.91 -36.76 -29.48
C PHE A 11 9.41 -35.80 -30.56
N ALA A 12 8.23 -36.10 -31.12
CA ALA A 12 7.55 -35.20 -32.04
C ALA A 12 6.94 -34.03 -31.24
N LEU A 13 7.42 -32.82 -31.54
CA LEU A 13 6.79 -31.56 -31.12
C LEU A 13 5.50 -31.33 -31.91
N PHE A 14 4.35 -31.59 -31.32
CA PHE A 14 3.06 -31.06 -31.79
C PHE A 14 2.42 -30.26 -30.65
N GLY A 15 2.32 -28.92 -30.81
CA GLY A 15 1.55 -28.07 -29.90
C GLY A 15 1.91 -26.60 -29.84
N GLY A 16 2.94 -26.13 -30.55
CA GLY A 16 3.47 -24.76 -30.37
C GLY A 16 2.62 -23.57 -30.85
N PRO A 17 1.97 -23.56 -32.03
CA PRO A 17 1.40 -22.33 -32.58
C PRO A 17 0.01 -21.97 -32.06
N VAL A 18 -0.80 -22.92 -31.59
CA VAL A 18 -2.19 -22.66 -31.17
C VAL A 18 -2.27 -22.00 -29.79
N VAL A 19 -1.41 -22.38 -28.86
CA VAL A 19 -1.38 -21.81 -27.50
C VAL A 19 -0.92 -20.35 -27.54
N ILE A 20 0.09 -20.05 -28.37
CA ILE A 20 0.59 -18.67 -28.53
C ILE A 20 -0.49 -17.78 -29.17
N LEU A 21 -1.27 -18.27 -30.13
CA LEU A 21 -2.34 -17.49 -30.77
C LEU A 21 -3.49 -17.16 -29.80
N VAL A 22 -3.84 -18.06 -28.88
CA VAL A 22 -4.88 -17.82 -27.86
C VAL A 22 -4.41 -16.80 -26.81
N LEU A 23 -3.14 -16.84 -26.40
CA LEU A 23 -2.58 -15.88 -25.47
C LEU A 23 -2.48 -14.48 -26.09
N LEU A 24 -2.10 -14.36 -27.37
CA LEU A 24 -2.06 -13.06 -28.07
C LEU A 24 -3.45 -12.47 -28.29
N ALA A 25 -4.48 -13.30 -28.52
CA ALA A 25 -5.86 -12.82 -28.64
C ALA A 25 -6.42 -12.32 -27.31
N ALA A 26 -6.10 -12.97 -26.18
CA ALA A 26 -6.51 -12.54 -24.84
C ALA A 26 -5.85 -11.21 -24.43
N PHE A 27 -4.58 -11.03 -24.80
CA PHE A 27 -3.83 -9.79 -24.53
C PHE A 27 -4.34 -8.61 -25.38
N GLY A 28 -4.70 -8.86 -26.65
CA GLY A 28 -5.23 -7.83 -27.56
C GLY A 28 -6.59 -7.29 -27.12
N ILE A 29 -7.46 -8.11 -26.55
CA ILE A 29 -8.78 -7.69 -26.05
C ILE A 29 -8.66 -6.87 -24.77
N GLY A 30 -7.71 -7.22 -23.88
CA GLY A 30 -7.44 -6.47 -22.65
C GLY A 30 -6.89 -5.06 -22.94
N ALA A 31 -5.95 -4.94 -23.87
CA ALA A 31 -5.36 -3.66 -24.27
C ALA A 31 -6.37 -2.73 -24.97
N ALA A 32 -7.27 -3.27 -25.81
CA ALA A 32 -8.31 -2.50 -26.46
C ALA A 32 -9.35 -1.95 -25.47
N ALA A 33 -9.71 -2.74 -24.44
CA ALA A 33 -10.64 -2.30 -23.40
C ALA A 33 -10.03 -1.19 -22.53
N LEU A 34 -8.74 -1.28 -22.21
CA LEU A 34 -8.02 -0.28 -21.44
C LEU A 34 -7.84 1.03 -22.24
N TYR A 35 -7.55 0.93 -23.53
CA TYR A 35 -7.42 2.10 -24.41
C TYR A 35 -8.74 2.86 -24.59
N LEU A 36 -9.87 2.14 -24.69
CA LEU A 36 -11.20 2.73 -24.79
C LEU A 36 -11.64 3.41 -23.49
N ALA A 37 -11.26 2.85 -22.34
CA ALA A 37 -11.51 3.47 -21.04
C ALA A 37 -10.68 4.74 -20.80
N ALA A 38 -9.42 4.75 -21.23
CA ALA A 38 -8.51 5.89 -21.07
C ALA A 38 -8.78 7.03 -22.07
N SER A 39 -9.36 6.74 -23.26
CA SER A 39 -9.59 7.76 -24.30
C SER A 39 -10.89 8.56 -24.15
N GLY A 40 -11.71 8.30 -23.13
CA GLY A 40 -12.94 9.07 -22.84
C GLY A 40 -13.99 9.09 -23.93
N ARG A 41 -13.88 8.22 -24.95
CA ARG A 41 -14.85 8.10 -26.05
C ARG A 41 -15.87 6.99 -25.77
N LEU A 42 -16.77 7.25 -24.85
CA LEU A 42 -18.00 6.46 -24.74
C LEU A 42 -19.02 7.03 -25.72
N PRO A 43 -19.63 6.23 -26.59
CA PRO A 43 -20.75 6.70 -27.37
C PRO A 43 -21.92 7.02 -26.45
N SER A 44 -22.42 8.25 -26.51
CA SER A 44 -23.64 8.68 -25.85
C SER A 44 -24.82 7.99 -26.50
N SER A 45 -25.21 6.83 -26.02
CA SER A 45 -26.46 6.18 -26.38
C SER A 45 -27.60 6.86 -25.62
N GLY A 46 -28.16 7.89 -26.21
CA GLY A 46 -29.47 8.40 -25.85
C GLY A 46 -30.57 7.41 -26.28
N ALA A 47 -30.83 6.41 -25.45
CA ALA A 47 -32.04 5.60 -25.56
C ALA A 47 -33.00 6.05 -24.47
N SER A 48 -33.90 6.98 -24.82
CA SER A 48 -35.09 7.28 -24.04
C SER A 48 -36.06 6.09 -24.15
N LEU A 49 -36.17 5.33 -23.08
CA LEU A 49 -37.21 4.34 -22.88
C LEU A 49 -38.52 5.09 -22.54
N SER A 50 -39.40 5.21 -23.56
CA SER A 50 -40.78 5.63 -23.36
C SER A 50 -41.57 4.44 -22.78
N LEU A 51 -42.05 4.61 -21.54
CA LEU A 51 -43.04 3.72 -20.94
C LEU A 51 -44.41 4.06 -21.55
N PRO A 52 -45.22 3.06 -22.00
CA PRO A 52 -46.56 3.31 -22.45
C PRO A 52 -47.46 3.64 -21.25
N GLY A 53 -48.14 4.76 -21.34
CA GLY A 53 -49.23 5.10 -20.46
C GLY A 53 -50.45 4.26 -20.74
N ASN A 54 -51.15 3.90 -19.75
CA ASN A 54 -52.61 3.97 -19.65
C ASN A 54 -53.12 2.97 -18.59
N LEU A 55 -53.62 3.46 -17.47
CA LEU A 55 -54.70 2.75 -16.74
C LEU A 55 -55.56 3.79 -16.00
N GLY A 56 -56.72 3.98 -16.57
CA GLY A 56 -58.01 3.87 -15.92
C GLY A 56 -58.35 4.85 -14.83
N ASP A 57 -59.04 5.84 -15.27
CA ASP A 57 -60.01 6.66 -14.53
C ASP A 57 -60.99 5.74 -13.73
N SER A 58 -61.07 5.91 -12.42
CA SER A 58 -62.17 5.39 -11.59
C SER A 58 -62.53 6.47 -10.58
N GLY A 59 -63.59 7.19 -10.96
CA GLY A 59 -64.23 8.20 -10.12
C GLY A 59 -64.80 7.64 -8.83
N LEU A 60 -64.59 8.38 -7.73
CA LEU A 60 -65.47 8.32 -6.56
C LEU A 60 -65.78 9.78 -6.13
N ARG A 61 -67.06 10.00 -6.03
CA ARG A 61 -67.75 11.25 -5.65
C ARG A 61 -67.46 11.70 -4.23
N PRO A 62 -67.61 12.98 -3.93
CA PRO A 62 -67.50 13.49 -2.57
C PRO A 62 -68.77 13.21 -1.79
N ALA A 63 -68.63 12.80 -0.51
CA ALA A 63 -69.70 12.76 0.45
C ALA A 63 -69.58 14.03 1.34
N GLU A 64 -70.70 14.69 1.42
CA GLU A 64 -70.95 15.90 2.21
C GLU A 64 -71.07 15.60 3.71
N SER A 65 -70.64 16.62 4.49
CA SER A 65 -71.33 17.17 5.67
C SER A 65 -71.47 16.33 6.94
N GLY A 66 -70.89 16.85 7.99
CA GLY A 66 -71.24 16.49 9.36
C GLY A 66 -70.49 17.23 10.45
N ALA A 67 -71.02 18.36 10.87
CA ALA A 67 -71.03 18.98 12.21
C ALA A 67 -69.70 19.20 13.01
N ALA A 68 -69.42 20.46 13.17
CA ALA A 68 -68.99 21.21 14.35
C ALA A 68 -68.52 20.41 15.58
N GLY A 69 -67.25 20.45 15.85
CA GLY A 69 -66.63 20.25 17.15
C GLY A 69 -65.54 21.29 17.37
N THR A 70 -65.72 22.18 18.31
CA THR A 70 -64.81 23.23 18.73
C THR A 70 -63.45 22.67 19.13
N PRO A 71 -62.34 23.12 18.59
CA PRO A 71 -61.03 22.69 19.10
C PRO A 71 -60.71 23.48 20.37
N SER A 72 -60.53 22.68 21.44
CA SER A 72 -59.93 23.12 22.70
C SER A 72 -58.53 23.70 22.42
N ALA A 73 -58.31 24.91 22.91
CA ALA A 73 -57.06 25.63 22.79
C ALA A 73 -55.90 24.80 23.37
N LEU A 74 -55.00 24.33 22.50
CA LEU A 74 -53.71 23.80 22.89
C LEU A 74 -52.84 24.97 23.34
N LYS A 75 -52.41 24.90 24.59
CA LYS A 75 -51.46 25.79 25.23
C LYS A 75 -50.14 25.75 24.43
N PRO A 76 -49.50 26.87 24.09
CA PRO A 76 -48.21 26.86 23.43
C PRO A 76 -47.17 26.19 24.33
N LEU A 77 -46.51 25.17 23.83
CA LEU A 77 -45.29 24.65 24.43
C LEU A 77 -44.20 25.70 24.26
N GLU A 78 -43.75 26.27 25.37
CA GLU A 78 -42.54 27.08 25.39
C GLU A 78 -41.38 26.27 24.84
N PRO A 79 -40.52 26.81 23.95
CA PRO A 79 -39.32 26.14 23.51
C PRO A 79 -38.38 26.02 24.71
N MET A 80 -38.23 24.81 25.26
CA MET A 80 -37.10 24.49 26.11
C MET A 80 -35.83 24.60 25.25
N ALA A 81 -35.15 25.73 25.33
CA ALA A 81 -33.79 25.88 24.86
C ALA A 81 -32.94 24.98 25.73
N ALA A 82 -32.69 23.74 25.24
CA ALA A 82 -31.62 22.93 25.78
C ALA A 82 -30.33 23.70 25.48
N GLU A 83 -29.72 24.26 26.50
CA GLU A 83 -28.35 24.75 26.43
C GLU A 83 -27.48 23.54 26.05
N ILE A 84 -27.14 23.44 24.75
CA ILE A 84 -26.11 22.54 24.27
C ILE A 84 -24.81 23.15 24.78
N SER A 85 -24.36 22.69 25.94
CA SER A 85 -22.99 22.95 26.37
C SER A 85 -22.05 22.50 25.27
N PRO A 86 -21.17 23.37 24.76
CA PRO A 86 -20.20 22.94 23.75
C PRO A 86 -19.39 21.78 24.32
N SER A 87 -19.37 20.67 23.60
CA SER A 87 -18.48 19.56 23.94
C SER A 87 -17.05 20.09 24.11
N PRO A 88 -16.32 19.64 25.14
CA PRO A 88 -14.94 20.06 25.31
C PRO A 88 -14.18 19.74 24.01
N PRO A 89 -13.26 20.64 23.61
CA PRO A 89 -12.45 20.38 22.42
C PRO A 89 -11.73 19.05 22.60
N PRO A 90 -11.54 18.28 21.51
CA PRO A 90 -10.79 17.04 21.58
C PRO A 90 -9.40 17.30 22.18
N PRO A 91 -8.85 16.37 22.98
CA PRO A 91 -7.53 16.54 23.55
C PRO A 91 -6.55 16.84 22.41
N ALA A 92 -5.64 17.80 22.66
CA ALA A 92 -4.58 18.10 21.71
C ALA A 92 -3.78 16.82 21.43
N PRO A 93 -3.40 16.56 20.17
CA PRO A 93 -2.55 15.42 19.85
C PRO A 93 -1.28 15.50 20.72
N PRO A 94 -0.73 14.35 21.17
CA PRO A 94 0.49 14.35 21.95
C PRO A 94 1.58 15.12 21.21
N GLU A 95 2.28 16.00 21.93
CA GLU A 95 3.42 16.73 21.38
C GLU A 95 4.46 15.69 20.91
N ARG A 96 4.76 15.71 19.62
CA ARG A 96 5.77 14.83 19.04
C ARG A 96 7.15 15.34 19.40
N PRO A 97 8.09 14.45 19.72
CA PRO A 97 9.46 14.86 19.91
C PRO A 97 9.99 15.46 18.61
N MET A 98 10.29 16.76 18.60
CA MET A 98 11.03 17.38 17.50
C MET A 98 12.50 16.98 17.66
N ILE A 99 12.95 16.05 16.82
CA ILE A 99 14.35 15.61 16.81
C ILE A 99 15.11 16.53 15.86
N THR A 100 15.93 17.40 16.44
CA THR A 100 16.81 18.30 15.70
C THR A 100 18.27 17.83 15.70
N GLU A 101 18.54 16.72 16.36
CA GLU A 101 19.89 16.15 16.51
C GLU A 101 20.11 15.05 15.46
N ASP A 102 21.36 14.96 14.99
CA ASP A 102 21.82 13.92 14.07
C ASP A 102 22.09 12.61 14.85
N LEU A 103 21.02 11.91 15.22
CA LEU A 103 21.09 10.68 15.99
C LEU A 103 21.46 9.48 15.10
N SER A 104 22.43 8.67 15.57
CA SER A 104 22.63 7.33 15.00
C SER A 104 21.55 6.36 15.51
N PRO A 105 21.36 5.18 14.86
CA PRO A 105 20.45 4.16 15.38
C PRO A 105 20.72 3.75 16.83
N ILE A 106 22.00 3.67 17.22
CA ILE A 106 22.40 3.34 18.59
C ILE A 106 22.03 4.47 19.54
N ASP A 107 22.27 5.73 19.17
CA ASP A 107 21.89 6.88 20.01
C ASP A 107 20.39 6.90 20.26
N LEU A 108 19.58 6.56 19.23
CA LEU A 108 18.13 6.46 19.34
C LEU A 108 17.72 5.42 20.39
N LEU A 109 18.27 4.20 20.31
CA LEU A 109 17.96 3.12 21.25
C LEU A 109 18.43 3.39 22.68
N VAL A 110 19.52 4.13 22.84
CA VAL A 110 20.07 4.48 24.18
C VAL A 110 19.30 5.63 24.82
N ARG A 111 18.97 6.67 24.04
CA ARG A 111 18.33 7.88 24.59
C ARG A 111 16.82 7.73 24.78
N TYR A 112 16.18 6.98 23.90
CA TYR A 112 14.73 6.76 23.89
C TYR A 112 14.47 5.27 24.01
N THR A 113 14.53 4.72 25.21
CA THR A 113 14.37 3.28 25.47
C THR A 113 13.05 2.77 24.88
N PRO A 114 13.08 1.84 23.91
CA PRO A 114 11.87 1.28 23.35
C PRO A 114 11.08 0.45 24.38
N ASP A 115 9.75 0.41 24.22
CA ASP A 115 8.91 -0.48 25.00
C ASP A 115 9.19 -1.93 24.57
N PRO A 116 9.69 -2.80 25.47
CA PRO A 116 10.01 -4.18 25.12
C PRO A 116 8.80 -5.00 24.67
N HIS A 117 7.57 -4.56 24.97
CA HIS A 117 6.35 -5.22 24.50
C HIS A 117 6.03 -4.93 23.01
N LEU A 118 6.61 -3.86 22.46
CA LEU A 118 6.45 -3.52 21.04
C LEU A 118 7.52 -4.16 20.17
N ALA A 119 8.67 -4.53 20.73
CA ALA A 119 9.78 -5.09 19.98
C ALA A 119 9.36 -6.35 19.20
N LEU A 120 9.64 -6.34 17.89
CA LEU A 120 9.34 -7.49 17.03
C LEU A 120 10.35 -8.60 17.29
N THR A 121 9.82 -9.75 17.70
CA THR A 121 10.60 -10.97 17.92
C THR A 121 10.54 -11.85 16.67
N ASP A 122 11.54 -12.70 16.54
CA ASP A 122 11.61 -13.73 15.52
C ASP A 122 10.50 -14.78 15.74
N HIS A 123 9.78 -15.13 14.68
CA HIS A 123 8.67 -16.09 14.73
C HIS A 123 9.13 -17.56 14.60
N GLY A 124 10.43 -17.86 14.80
CA GLY A 124 10.93 -19.23 14.82
C GLY A 124 10.98 -19.93 13.47
N LEU A 125 10.86 -19.19 12.35
CA LEU A 125 11.03 -19.72 11.00
C LEU A 125 12.50 -19.98 10.69
N ALA A 126 12.77 -20.69 9.57
CA ALA A 126 14.13 -21.00 9.16
C ALA A 126 14.98 -19.75 8.99
N ALA A 127 16.28 -19.85 9.29
CA ALA A 127 17.22 -18.78 9.02
C ALA A 127 17.20 -18.42 7.53
N GLY A 128 17.12 -17.14 7.22
CA GLY A 128 17.02 -16.64 5.84
C GLY A 128 15.58 -16.54 5.29
N ASP A 129 14.56 -16.88 6.07
CA ASP A 129 13.15 -16.66 5.69
C ASP A 129 12.67 -15.31 6.24
N ALA A 130 12.44 -14.35 5.34
CA ALA A 130 12.04 -13.00 5.70
C ALA A 130 10.66 -12.93 6.40
N ARG A 131 9.80 -13.94 6.27
CA ARG A 131 8.52 -14.03 6.96
C ARG A 131 8.66 -13.94 8.48
N ARG A 132 9.80 -14.35 9.03
CA ARG A 132 10.11 -14.25 10.47
C ARG A 132 10.17 -12.81 10.98
N PHE A 133 10.36 -11.84 10.08
CA PHE A 133 10.53 -10.43 10.42
C PHE A 133 9.29 -9.58 10.18
N ARG A 134 8.19 -10.21 9.72
CA ARG A 134 6.91 -9.54 9.56
C ARG A 134 6.32 -9.19 10.91
N ARG A 135 5.61 -8.06 10.95
CA ARG A 135 4.81 -7.69 12.11
C ARG A 135 3.45 -8.41 12.07
N PRO A 136 3.06 -9.16 13.12
CA PRO A 136 1.71 -9.72 13.20
C PRO A 136 0.67 -8.61 13.29
N SER A 137 -0.41 -8.73 12.51
CA SER A 137 -1.56 -7.84 12.64
C SER A 137 -2.55 -8.39 13.67
N ALA A 138 -2.99 -7.52 14.61
CA ALA A 138 -4.07 -7.84 15.54
C ALA A 138 -5.45 -7.42 15.02
N ALA A 139 -5.53 -6.87 13.81
CA ALA A 139 -6.77 -6.39 13.22
C ALA A 139 -7.72 -7.57 12.93
N PRO A 140 -9.05 -7.44 13.21
CA PRO A 140 -10.02 -8.45 12.84
C PRO A 140 -10.09 -8.62 11.31
N ALA A 141 -10.25 -9.83 10.81
CA ALA A 141 -10.26 -10.14 9.39
C ALA A 141 -11.44 -9.52 8.62
N ASP A 142 -12.53 -9.20 9.32
CA ASP A 142 -13.74 -8.56 8.76
C ASP A 142 -13.65 -7.02 8.75
N THR A 143 -12.59 -6.45 9.31
CA THR A 143 -12.35 -5.00 9.32
C THR A 143 -11.56 -4.62 8.06
N PRO A 144 -11.96 -3.56 7.33
CA PRO A 144 -11.15 -3.05 6.22
C PRO A 144 -9.74 -2.66 6.67
N HIS A 145 -8.73 -3.14 5.98
CA HIS A 145 -7.33 -2.92 6.28
C HIS A 145 -6.77 -1.75 5.46
N LEU A 146 -5.92 -0.93 6.10
CA LEU A 146 -5.17 0.11 5.41
C LEU A 146 -3.70 0.05 5.86
N ALA A 147 -2.80 -0.10 4.91
CA ALA A 147 -1.37 -0.05 5.19
C ALA A 147 -0.78 1.28 4.72
N LEU A 148 0.05 1.87 5.58
CA LEU A 148 0.90 3.02 5.27
C LEU A 148 2.35 2.54 5.29
N VAL A 149 3.05 2.72 4.17
CA VAL A 149 4.49 2.47 4.06
C VAL A 149 5.21 3.80 3.87
N VAL A 150 6.16 4.09 4.73
CA VAL A 150 6.98 5.30 4.65
C VAL A 150 8.32 4.95 4.02
N THR A 151 8.63 5.57 2.89
CA THR A 151 9.84 5.32 2.09
C THR A 151 10.87 6.43 2.24
N GLY A 152 12.11 6.16 1.83
CA GLY A 152 13.21 7.12 1.82
C GLY A 152 13.85 7.37 3.18
N LEU A 153 13.63 6.51 4.18
CA LEU A 153 14.24 6.63 5.49
C LEU A 153 15.73 6.23 5.48
N GLY A 154 16.48 6.68 6.47
CA GLY A 154 17.90 6.35 6.63
C GLY A 154 18.88 7.33 5.97
N LEU A 155 18.41 8.23 5.08
CA LEU A 155 19.25 9.28 4.47
C LEU A 155 19.32 10.54 5.35
N ASP A 156 18.17 10.97 5.86
CA ASP A 156 18.09 12.03 6.87
C ASP A 156 17.88 11.38 8.25
N ARG A 157 18.86 11.49 9.12
CA ARG A 157 18.86 10.85 10.44
C ARG A 157 17.79 11.41 11.36
N ALA A 158 17.55 12.72 11.33
CA ALA A 158 16.55 13.36 12.18
C ALA A 158 15.13 12.94 11.78
N LEU A 159 14.81 13.01 10.49
CA LEU A 159 13.52 12.53 9.95
C LEU A 159 13.32 11.04 10.18
N THR A 160 14.39 10.25 10.08
CA THR A 160 14.32 8.79 10.32
C THR A 160 14.03 8.49 11.79
N ALA A 161 14.75 9.15 12.71
CA ALA A 161 14.52 9.00 14.14
C ALA A 161 13.11 9.46 14.54
N GLU A 162 12.63 10.59 13.99
CA GLU A 162 11.28 11.08 14.21
C GLU A 162 10.22 10.06 13.72
N ALA A 163 10.41 9.51 12.53
CA ALA A 163 9.50 8.49 11.98
C ALA A 163 9.41 7.26 12.89
N ILE A 164 10.55 6.75 13.38
CA ILE A 164 10.60 5.59 14.27
C ILE A 164 9.91 5.88 15.62
N LEU A 165 10.09 7.08 16.17
CA LEU A 165 9.55 7.41 17.49
C LEU A 165 8.10 7.86 17.49
N ALA A 166 7.66 8.55 16.43
CA ALA A 166 6.39 9.26 16.43
C ALA A 166 5.27 8.54 15.68
N LEU A 167 5.60 7.62 14.76
CA LEU A 167 4.59 6.89 14.01
C LEU A 167 4.03 5.70 14.81
N PRO A 168 2.74 5.35 14.60
CA PRO A 168 2.18 4.13 15.17
C PRO A 168 2.97 2.90 14.72
N PRO A 169 3.18 1.89 15.60
CA PRO A 169 3.93 0.68 15.24
C PRO A 169 3.37 -0.11 14.04
N ASP A 170 2.08 0.07 13.71
CA ASP A 170 1.43 -0.55 12.55
C ASP A 170 1.80 0.11 11.19
N VAL A 171 2.53 1.24 11.22
CA VAL A 171 3.13 1.84 10.02
C VAL A 171 4.40 1.09 9.67
N THR A 172 4.48 0.65 8.41
CA THR A 172 5.68 -0.02 7.88
C THR A 172 6.70 1.03 7.44
N LEU A 173 7.96 0.84 7.82
CA LEU A 173 9.07 1.74 7.51
C LEU A 173 9.99 1.13 6.46
N SER A 174 10.33 1.88 5.43
CA SER A 174 11.22 1.44 4.37
C SER A 174 12.45 2.34 4.27
N PHE A 175 13.62 1.71 4.27
CA PHE A 175 14.90 2.38 4.39
C PHE A 175 15.66 2.36 3.07
N ALA A 176 16.21 3.50 2.68
CA ALA A 176 16.99 3.64 1.47
C ALA A 176 18.18 2.66 1.45
N ALA A 177 18.35 1.96 0.34
CA ALA A 177 19.47 1.03 0.14
C ALA A 177 20.83 1.67 0.36
N GLY A 178 20.99 2.95 -0.02
CA GLY A 178 22.20 3.75 0.18
C GLY A 178 22.43 4.27 1.60
N SER A 179 21.58 3.92 2.59
CA SER A 179 21.79 4.32 3.98
C SER A 179 23.09 3.73 4.53
N ALA A 180 23.90 4.57 5.16
CA ALA A 180 25.18 4.16 5.76
C ALA A 180 24.99 3.16 6.91
N ASP A 181 23.92 3.31 7.70
CA ASP A 181 23.60 2.50 8.88
C ASP A 181 22.35 1.64 8.67
N LEU A 182 22.16 1.08 7.46
CA LEU A 182 20.92 0.38 7.05
C LEU A 182 20.50 -0.70 8.05
N GLU A 183 21.41 -1.59 8.44
CA GLU A 183 21.14 -2.65 9.43
C GLU A 183 20.72 -2.08 10.79
N GLY A 184 21.43 -1.05 11.25
CA GLY A 184 21.12 -0.40 12.52
C GLY A 184 19.76 0.29 12.54
N TRP A 185 19.37 0.95 11.45
CA TRP A 185 18.04 1.57 11.33
C TRP A 185 16.92 0.54 11.31
N ILE A 186 17.09 -0.57 10.59
CA ILE A 186 16.14 -1.68 10.57
C ILE A 186 15.97 -2.27 11.97
N ALA A 187 17.08 -2.53 12.67
CA ALA A 187 17.06 -3.03 14.05
C ALA A 187 16.36 -2.05 15.00
N ALA A 188 16.63 -0.74 14.88
CA ALA A 188 15.96 0.28 15.65
C ALA A 188 14.44 0.30 15.39
N ALA A 189 14.01 0.33 14.12
CA ALA A 189 12.61 0.31 13.78
C ALA A 189 11.88 -0.91 14.38
N ARG A 190 12.49 -2.08 14.29
CA ARG A 190 11.95 -3.32 14.86
C ARG A 190 11.88 -3.29 16.38
N ALA A 191 12.85 -2.67 17.07
CA ALA A 191 12.81 -2.49 18.51
C ALA A 191 11.62 -1.62 18.95
N TYR A 192 11.20 -0.66 18.12
CA TYR A 192 9.99 0.16 18.32
C TYR A 192 8.71 -0.46 17.75
N GLY A 193 8.80 -1.68 17.22
CA GLY A 193 7.64 -2.44 16.78
C GLY A 193 7.25 -2.25 15.33
N HIS A 194 8.00 -1.51 14.54
CA HIS A 194 7.71 -1.33 13.12
C HIS A 194 8.16 -2.51 12.27
N GLU A 195 7.35 -2.89 11.30
CA GLU A 195 7.81 -3.74 10.20
C GLU A 195 8.76 -2.91 9.32
N ALA A 196 9.91 -3.50 8.95
CA ALA A 196 10.95 -2.80 8.21
C ALA A 196 11.16 -3.41 6.82
N LEU A 197 11.23 -2.55 5.81
CA LEU A 197 11.52 -2.89 4.42
C LEU A 197 12.79 -2.17 3.95
N ILE A 198 13.26 -2.52 2.75
CA ILE A 198 14.34 -1.83 2.04
C ILE A 198 13.76 -1.20 0.79
N ASP A 199 14.12 0.05 0.50
CA ASP A 199 13.80 0.67 -0.78
C ASP A 199 14.66 0.05 -1.88
N LEU A 200 14.01 -0.49 -2.90
CA LEU A 200 14.63 -1.13 -4.06
C LEU A 200 14.28 -0.34 -5.32
N GLU A 201 15.29 0.23 -5.97
CA GLU A 201 15.12 0.97 -7.21
C GLU A 201 15.43 0.07 -8.42
N LEU A 202 14.44 -0.05 -9.33
CA LEU A 202 14.53 -0.79 -10.58
C LEU A 202 14.39 0.19 -11.75
N GLY A 203 15.43 0.37 -12.55
CA GLY A 203 15.40 1.34 -13.63
C GLY A 203 16.38 1.07 -14.76
N ALA A 204 16.44 1.99 -15.71
CA ALA A 204 17.53 2.11 -16.66
C ALA A 204 18.50 3.21 -16.20
N ALA A 205 19.74 3.17 -16.67
CA ALA A 205 20.75 4.17 -16.33
C ALA A 205 20.31 5.60 -16.71
N ASP A 206 19.55 5.73 -17.80
CA ASP A 206 19.07 7.01 -18.32
C ASP A 206 17.81 7.55 -17.60
N ASP A 207 17.04 6.68 -16.93
CA ASP A 207 15.78 7.05 -16.23
C ASP A 207 16.03 7.66 -14.85
N LEU A 208 17.26 7.60 -14.38
CA LEU A 208 17.60 7.96 -13.02
C LEU A 208 18.13 9.39 -12.98
N ALA A 209 17.61 10.21 -12.06
CA ALA A 209 18.08 11.58 -11.87
C ALA A 209 19.60 11.62 -11.66
N ALA A 210 20.25 12.71 -12.13
CA ALA A 210 21.69 12.87 -12.10
C ALA A 210 22.30 12.71 -10.69
N ASP A 211 21.53 13.03 -9.65
CA ASP A 211 21.91 12.89 -8.23
C ASP A 211 22.02 11.42 -7.79
N ALA A 212 21.49 10.55 -8.59
CA ALA A 212 21.45 9.11 -8.37
C ALA A 212 22.69 8.38 -8.93
N ALA A 213 23.54 9.05 -9.67
CA ALA A 213 24.79 8.48 -10.19
C ALA A 213 25.79 8.08 -9.09
N GLU A 214 25.62 8.63 -7.87
CA GLU A 214 26.46 8.30 -6.70
C GLU A 214 26.00 7.04 -5.94
N SER A 215 24.81 6.47 -6.26
CA SER A 215 24.23 5.33 -5.52
C SER A 215 24.86 3.96 -5.82
N GLY A 216 25.89 3.89 -6.64
CA GLY A 216 26.75 2.72 -6.80
C GLY A 216 26.01 1.41 -7.15
N ASP A 217 26.36 0.34 -6.44
CA ASP A 217 25.84 -1.03 -6.63
C ASP A 217 24.45 -1.27 -6.01
N ASP A 218 23.85 -0.29 -5.37
CA ASP A 218 22.56 -0.44 -4.64
C ASP A 218 21.32 -0.43 -5.57
N ARG A 219 21.52 -0.24 -6.88
CA ARG A 219 20.47 -0.18 -7.90
C ARG A 219 20.49 -1.37 -8.81
N LEU A 220 19.31 -1.81 -9.23
CA LEU A 220 19.14 -2.83 -10.25
C LEU A 220 18.77 -2.14 -11.56
N LEU A 221 19.57 -2.40 -12.60
CA LEU A 221 19.44 -1.74 -13.89
C LEU A 221 19.16 -2.75 -14.99
N ALA A 222 18.25 -2.43 -15.90
CA ALA A 222 17.87 -3.34 -16.98
C ALA A 222 19.09 -3.77 -17.84
N GLU A 223 20.02 -2.85 -18.06
CA GLU A 223 21.22 -3.08 -18.88
C GLU A 223 22.24 -4.06 -18.28
N LEU A 224 22.19 -4.29 -16.96
CA LEU A 224 23.16 -5.17 -16.29
C LEU A 224 22.88 -6.65 -16.52
N GLY A 225 21.67 -6.96 -16.96
CA GLY A 225 21.23 -8.34 -17.12
C GLY A 225 20.91 -9.07 -15.80
N PRO A 226 20.25 -10.25 -15.89
CA PRO A 226 19.68 -10.92 -14.72
C PRO A 226 20.69 -11.34 -13.65
N GLN A 227 21.85 -11.84 -14.08
CA GLN A 227 22.85 -12.37 -13.14
C GLN A 227 23.47 -11.27 -12.26
N GLU A 228 23.81 -10.13 -12.88
CA GLU A 228 24.37 -9.01 -12.13
C GLU A 228 23.32 -8.38 -11.23
N ASN A 229 22.08 -8.22 -11.68
CA ASN A 229 21.00 -7.74 -10.85
C ASN A 229 20.73 -8.67 -9.65
N LEU A 230 20.77 -9.97 -9.83
CA LEU A 230 20.65 -10.92 -8.70
C LEU A 230 21.81 -10.79 -7.73
N ARG A 231 23.06 -10.64 -8.23
CA ARG A 231 24.23 -10.41 -7.37
C ARG A 231 24.07 -9.15 -6.52
N ARG A 232 23.61 -8.04 -7.12
CA ARG A 232 23.37 -6.77 -6.42
C ARG A 232 22.24 -6.90 -5.41
N LEU A 233 21.13 -7.54 -5.79
CA LEU A 233 20.02 -7.81 -4.88
C LEU A 233 20.48 -8.63 -3.66
N ASP A 234 21.23 -9.72 -3.87
CA ASP A 234 21.73 -10.54 -2.78
C ASP A 234 22.68 -9.76 -1.86
N ALA A 235 23.53 -8.90 -2.41
CA ALA A 235 24.40 -8.02 -1.64
C ALA A 235 23.61 -7.00 -0.80
N LEU A 236 22.54 -6.44 -1.36
CA LEU A 236 21.66 -5.52 -0.64
C LEU A 236 20.91 -6.24 0.49
N LEU A 237 20.30 -7.40 0.21
CA LEU A 237 19.60 -8.20 1.21
C LEU A 237 20.51 -8.65 2.35
N ALA A 238 21.78 -8.92 2.07
CA ALA A 238 22.77 -9.28 3.08
C ALA A 238 23.12 -8.12 4.04
N ARG A 239 22.94 -6.87 3.62
CA ARG A 239 23.11 -5.66 4.47
C ARG A 239 21.91 -5.40 5.37
N ALA A 240 20.80 -6.08 5.14
CA ALA A 240 19.55 -5.87 5.87
C ALA A 240 18.90 -7.22 6.25
N PRO A 241 19.58 -8.04 7.07
CA PRO A 241 19.19 -9.43 7.34
C PRO A 241 17.83 -9.55 8.06
N GLU A 242 17.36 -8.48 8.69
CA GLU A 242 16.09 -8.45 9.43
C GLU A 242 14.97 -7.71 8.68
N ALA A 243 15.13 -7.40 7.41
CA ALA A 243 14.07 -6.82 6.60
C ALA A 243 12.98 -7.86 6.29
N ALA A 244 11.71 -7.45 6.41
CA ALA A 244 10.56 -8.28 6.05
C ALA A 244 10.28 -8.29 4.53
N GLY A 245 10.84 -7.33 3.78
CA GLY A 245 10.60 -7.19 2.35
C GLY A 245 11.25 -5.98 1.73
N VAL A 246 10.74 -5.61 0.56
CA VAL A 246 11.21 -4.47 -0.22
C VAL A 246 10.04 -3.57 -0.64
N ALA A 247 10.28 -2.24 -0.62
CA ALA A 247 9.42 -1.26 -1.28
C ALA A 247 10.08 -0.87 -2.60
N VAL A 248 9.39 -1.12 -3.72
CA VAL A 248 9.97 -1.00 -5.05
C VAL A 248 9.52 0.28 -5.72
N ALA A 249 10.49 1.08 -6.15
CA ALA A 249 10.33 2.10 -7.16
C ALA A 249 10.80 1.53 -8.51
N ILE A 250 9.93 1.52 -9.51
CA ILE A 250 10.21 0.90 -10.81
C ILE A 250 9.97 1.86 -11.95
N ALA A 251 10.95 1.97 -12.86
CA ALA A 251 10.79 2.68 -14.11
C ALA A 251 10.01 1.84 -15.14
N ASP A 252 9.27 2.51 -16.03
CA ASP A 252 8.48 1.86 -17.08
C ASP A 252 9.33 0.96 -17.98
N SER A 253 10.56 1.35 -18.27
CA SER A 253 11.53 0.57 -19.04
C SER A 253 11.84 -0.78 -18.42
N PHE A 254 12.07 -0.81 -17.10
CA PHE A 254 12.32 -2.06 -16.35
C PHE A 254 11.05 -2.90 -16.21
N LEU A 255 9.90 -2.25 -15.97
CA LEU A 255 8.61 -2.93 -15.87
C LEU A 255 8.23 -3.67 -17.17
N ALA A 256 8.63 -3.10 -18.33
CA ALA A 256 8.41 -3.71 -19.63
C ALA A 256 9.36 -4.90 -19.92
N ASP A 257 10.47 -5.03 -19.19
CA ASP A 257 11.45 -6.12 -19.36
C ASP A 257 11.18 -7.27 -18.39
N ALA A 258 10.29 -8.17 -18.79
CA ALA A 258 9.96 -9.36 -17.98
C ALA A 258 11.18 -10.28 -17.75
N ALA A 259 12.17 -10.28 -18.64
CA ALA A 259 13.37 -11.11 -18.49
C ALA A 259 14.29 -10.58 -17.38
N ALA A 260 14.32 -9.27 -17.16
CA ALA A 260 15.04 -8.64 -16.07
C ALA A 260 14.27 -8.75 -14.74
N LEU A 261 12.93 -8.56 -14.76
CA LEU A 261 12.09 -8.49 -13.56
C LEU A 261 11.81 -9.87 -12.94
N THR A 262 11.52 -10.90 -13.75
CA THR A 262 11.10 -12.22 -13.26
C THR A 262 12.11 -12.85 -12.29
N PRO A 263 13.42 -12.92 -12.57
CA PRO A 263 14.39 -13.51 -11.66
C PRO A 263 14.48 -12.80 -10.31
N ILE A 264 14.29 -11.47 -10.30
CA ILE A 264 14.26 -10.66 -9.07
C ILE A 264 13.07 -11.05 -8.22
N LEU A 265 11.87 -11.12 -8.81
CA LEU A 265 10.66 -11.53 -8.09
C LEU A 265 10.77 -12.95 -7.55
N GLU A 266 11.24 -13.90 -8.36
CA GLU A 266 11.46 -15.29 -7.93
C GLU A 266 12.45 -15.37 -6.75
N ARG A 267 13.52 -14.59 -6.78
CA ARG A 267 14.50 -14.54 -5.69
C ARG A 267 13.91 -13.98 -4.40
N LEU A 268 13.13 -12.89 -4.47
CA LEU A 268 12.45 -12.30 -3.32
C LEU A 268 11.41 -13.26 -2.73
N GLN A 269 10.60 -13.88 -3.58
CA GLN A 269 9.58 -14.85 -3.17
C GLN A 269 10.21 -16.09 -2.50
N ALA A 270 11.30 -16.62 -3.06
CA ALA A 270 12.01 -17.75 -2.49
C ALA A 270 12.58 -17.44 -1.08
N GLY A 271 12.93 -16.18 -0.81
CA GLY A 271 13.34 -15.70 0.51
C GLY A 271 12.20 -15.32 1.44
N GLY A 272 10.93 -15.39 0.98
CA GLY A 272 9.76 -15.01 1.78
C GLY A 272 9.57 -13.49 1.94
N PHE A 273 10.28 -12.67 1.17
CA PHE A 273 10.17 -11.21 1.21
C PHE A 273 8.84 -10.73 0.63
N ILE A 274 8.18 -9.79 1.31
CA ILE A 274 7.06 -9.06 0.70
C ILE A 274 7.60 -8.03 -0.29
N VAL A 275 6.84 -7.79 -1.35
CA VAL A 275 7.15 -6.82 -2.39
C VAL A 275 6.04 -5.79 -2.46
N VAL A 276 6.34 -4.56 -2.11
CA VAL A 276 5.40 -3.44 -2.10
C VAL A 276 5.79 -2.47 -3.22
N GLY A 277 4.82 -1.97 -3.95
CA GLY A 277 5.09 -0.92 -4.94
C GLY A 277 4.98 -1.37 -6.40
N LEU A 278 4.98 -2.67 -6.68
CA LEU A 278 4.89 -3.17 -8.06
C LEU A 278 3.44 -3.33 -8.52
N PRO A 279 3.07 -2.82 -9.70
CA PRO A 279 1.75 -2.97 -10.28
C PRO A 279 1.58 -4.32 -11.00
N VAL A 280 2.07 -5.40 -10.40
CA VAL A 280 2.00 -6.76 -10.94
C VAL A 280 1.33 -7.70 -9.98
N THR A 281 0.61 -8.70 -10.49
CA THR A 281 0.02 -9.76 -9.68
C THR A 281 1.02 -10.90 -9.54
N ALA A 282 1.61 -11.02 -8.36
CA ALA A 282 2.55 -12.08 -8.03
C ALA A 282 2.40 -12.45 -6.54
N PRO A 283 2.83 -13.64 -6.12
CA PRO A 283 2.84 -14.00 -4.70
C PRO A 283 3.65 -13.00 -3.87
N LEU A 284 3.18 -12.71 -2.65
CA LEU A 284 3.80 -11.78 -1.71
C LEU A 284 3.98 -10.35 -2.25
N THR A 285 3.22 -9.97 -3.30
CA THR A 285 3.32 -8.67 -3.96
C THR A 285 2.02 -7.90 -3.79
N VAL A 286 2.12 -6.61 -3.44
CA VAL A 286 0.99 -5.70 -3.32
C VAL A 286 1.29 -4.38 -4.04
N ALA A 287 0.35 -3.98 -4.91
CA ALA A 287 0.42 -2.71 -5.62
C ALA A 287 -0.10 -1.57 -4.74
N PRO A 288 0.51 -0.38 -4.79
CA PRO A 288 0.00 0.77 -4.07
C PRO A 288 -1.26 1.34 -4.75
N ASP A 289 -2.22 1.74 -3.94
CA ASP A 289 -3.39 2.49 -4.41
C ASP A 289 -3.09 3.99 -4.57
N ARG A 290 -2.11 4.47 -3.80
CA ARG A 290 -1.59 5.85 -3.85
C ARG A 290 -0.10 5.87 -3.57
N VAL A 291 0.59 6.76 -4.27
CA VAL A 291 1.99 7.12 -4.01
C VAL A 291 2.02 8.64 -3.77
N LEU A 292 2.50 9.04 -2.59
CA LEU A 292 2.61 10.42 -2.15
C LEU A 292 4.10 10.76 -2.00
N ASP A 293 4.76 10.90 -3.14
CA ASP A 293 6.21 11.12 -3.29
C ASP A 293 6.63 12.59 -3.14
N GLN A 294 5.66 13.52 -3.17
CA GLN A 294 5.90 14.95 -3.02
C GLN A 294 5.37 15.45 -1.68
N ALA A 295 5.98 16.51 -1.15
CA ALA A 295 5.49 17.19 0.04
C ALA A 295 4.09 17.79 -0.22
N LEU A 296 3.12 17.40 0.59
CA LEU A 296 1.74 17.85 0.48
C LEU A 296 1.37 18.74 1.67
N GLY A 297 0.52 19.74 1.43
CA GLY A 297 -0.07 20.54 2.50
C GLY A 297 -1.07 19.74 3.35
N ALA A 298 -1.31 20.18 4.57
CA ALA A 298 -2.16 19.52 5.55
C ALA A 298 -3.58 19.21 5.04
N ASP A 299 -4.20 20.16 4.33
CA ASP A 299 -5.55 19.99 3.77
C ASP A 299 -5.56 18.85 2.72
N ARG A 300 -4.54 18.80 1.87
CA ARG A 300 -4.42 17.77 0.86
C ARG A 300 -4.18 16.39 1.47
N LEU A 301 -3.36 16.29 2.51
CA LEU A 301 -3.17 15.04 3.25
C LEU A 301 -4.45 14.56 3.95
N ALA A 302 -5.27 15.49 4.45
CA ALA A 302 -6.57 15.15 5.01
C ALA A 302 -7.55 14.61 3.94
N GLU A 303 -7.58 15.21 2.75
CA GLU A 303 -8.38 14.73 1.61
C GLU A 303 -7.93 13.34 1.15
N GLU A 304 -6.62 13.11 1.03
CA GLU A 304 -6.06 11.80 0.67
C GLU A 304 -6.42 10.73 1.72
N ALA A 305 -6.34 11.06 3.02
CA ALA A 305 -6.74 10.13 4.07
C ALA A 305 -8.23 9.75 3.98
N VAL A 306 -9.12 10.69 3.68
CA VAL A 306 -10.55 10.42 3.47
C VAL A 306 -10.76 9.51 2.26
N SER A 307 -10.06 9.78 1.16
CA SER A 307 -10.11 8.99 -0.08
C SER A 307 -9.63 7.55 0.15
N LEU A 308 -8.49 7.37 0.84
CA LEU A 308 -7.92 6.07 1.19
C LEU A 308 -8.85 5.26 2.08
N LYS A 309 -9.43 5.87 3.10
CA LYS A 309 -10.43 5.22 3.97
C LYS A 309 -11.66 4.75 3.19
N ALA A 310 -12.17 5.60 2.29
CA ALA A 310 -13.29 5.23 1.43
C ALA A 310 -12.92 4.07 0.49
N LEU A 311 -11.68 4.02 0.02
CA LEU A 311 -11.17 2.94 -0.82
C LEU A 311 -11.07 1.63 -0.04
N ALA A 312 -10.45 1.65 1.15
CA ALA A 312 -10.33 0.49 2.02
C ALA A 312 -11.71 -0.11 2.35
N ARG A 313 -12.71 0.72 2.68
CA ARG A 313 -14.09 0.25 2.93
C ARG A 313 -14.73 -0.43 1.72
N ARG A 314 -14.45 0.05 0.51
CA ARG A 314 -15.03 -0.55 -0.72
C ARG A 314 -14.36 -1.84 -1.16
N ARG A 315 -13.03 -1.96 -0.93
CA ARG A 315 -12.21 -3.06 -1.47
C ARG A 315 -11.78 -4.07 -0.42
N GLY A 316 -12.03 -3.76 0.86
CA GLY A 316 -11.53 -4.54 1.99
C GLY A 316 -10.11 -4.16 2.41
N ASN A 317 -9.31 -3.59 1.50
CA ASN A 317 -7.96 -3.13 1.79
C ASN A 317 -7.56 -1.89 0.97
N ALA A 318 -6.52 -1.19 1.42
CA ALA A 318 -5.83 -0.15 0.67
C ALA A 318 -4.36 -0.04 1.12
N LEU A 319 -3.48 0.33 0.18
CA LEU A 319 -2.06 0.57 0.42
C LEU A 319 -1.67 1.97 -0.06
N VAL A 320 -0.96 2.71 0.78
CA VAL A 320 -0.35 3.98 0.41
C VAL A 320 1.15 3.97 0.69
N LEU A 321 1.94 4.41 -0.29
CA LEU A 321 3.34 4.75 -0.12
C LEU A 321 3.45 6.25 0.13
N SER A 322 4.29 6.67 1.07
CA SER A 322 4.47 8.07 1.42
C SER A 322 5.92 8.36 1.81
N THR A 323 6.40 9.55 1.52
CA THR A 323 7.67 10.03 2.05
C THR A 323 7.56 10.40 3.54
N ALA A 324 8.70 10.44 4.24
CA ALA A 324 8.77 10.80 5.65
C ALA A 324 8.11 12.14 5.98
N GLY A 325 8.26 13.15 5.11
CA GLY A 325 7.69 14.48 5.30
C GLY A 325 6.15 14.53 5.38
N ASN A 326 5.47 13.59 4.74
CA ASN A 326 4.01 13.46 4.78
C ASN A 326 3.51 12.52 5.88
N ALA A 327 4.36 11.60 6.33
CA ALA A 327 3.99 10.39 7.05
C ALA A 327 3.24 10.68 8.35
N ALA A 328 3.75 11.59 9.15
CA ALA A 328 3.19 11.90 10.46
C ALA A 328 1.77 12.51 10.35
N ALA A 329 1.59 13.53 9.48
CA ALA A 329 0.28 14.14 9.27
C ALA A 329 -0.71 13.18 8.61
N LEU A 330 -0.24 12.33 7.69
CA LEU A 330 -1.07 11.31 7.07
C LEU A 330 -1.50 10.26 8.09
N ALA A 331 -0.60 9.72 8.90
CA ALA A 331 -0.91 8.76 9.96
C ALA A 331 -1.96 9.30 10.94
N ASP A 332 -1.81 10.56 11.40
CA ASP A 332 -2.81 11.21 12.25
C ASP A 332 -4.18 11.30 11.60
N ASN A 333 -4.22 11.70 10.32
CA ASN A 333 -5.49 11.78 9.59
C ASN A 333 -6.10 10.39 9.37
N LEU A 334 -5.29 9.36 9.19
CA LEU A 334 -5.75 7.98 9.07
C LEU A 334 -6.30 7.45 10.41
N ALA A 335 -5.67 7.78 11.53
CA ALA A 335 -6.12 7.38 12.87
C ALA A 335 -7.41 8.08 13.32
N ARG A 336 -7.75 9.27 12.78
CA ARG A 336 -8.97 10.00 13.16
C ARG A 336 -10.22 9.21 12.78
N PRO A 337 -11.23 9.09 13.66
CA PRO A 337 -12.50 8.49 13.30
C PRO A 337 -13.14 9.23 12.10
N SER A 338 -13.61 8.49 11.13
CA SER A 338 -14.39 9.03 10.02
C SER A 338 -15.69 8.23 9.92
N GLY A 339 -16.82 8.89 9.68
CA GLY A 339 -18.11 8.22 9.62
C GLY A 339 -18.08 6.94 8.77
N GLY A 340 -18.73 5.86 9.24
CA GLY A 340 -18.76 4.55 8.59
C GLY A 340 -18.04 3.46 9.38
N ALA A 341 -17.83 2.29 8.74
CA ALA A 341 -17.13 1.16 9.36
C ALA A 341 -15.72 1.58 9.78
N GLU A 342 -15.29 1.09 10.94
CA GLU A 342 -13.92 1.24 11.42
C GLU A 342 -12.93 0.67 10.41
N ILE A 343 -11.74 1.24 10.34
CA ILE A 343 -10.64 0.81 9.46
C ILE A 343 -9.45 0.54 10.36
N ALA A 344 -8.83 -0.60 10.18
CA ALA A 344 -7.61 -0.93 10.89
C ALA A 344 -6.38 -0.48 10.10
N LEU A 345 -5.49 0.28 10.74
CA LEU A 345 -4.13 0.47 10.25
C LEU A 345 -3.37 -0.83 10.51
N VAL A 346 -2.72 -1.37 9.49
CA VAL A 346 -2.04 -2.66 9.56
C VAL A 346 -0.67 -2.58 8.89
N PRO A 347 0.30 -3.43 9.27
CA PRO A 347 1.57 -3.54 8.55
C PRO A 347 1.34 -4.02 7.11
N ALA A 348 2.27 -3.69 6.21
CA ALA A 348 2.13 -4.02 4.79
C ALA A 348 2.03 -5.54 4.54
N SER A 349 2.70 -6.36 5.35
CA SER A 349 2.63 -7.83 5.26
C SER A 349 1.23 -8.38 5.46
N ALA A 350 0.38 -7.74 6.26
CA ALA A 350 -1.01 -8.16 6.47
C ALA A 350 -1.87 -8.06 5.21
N LEU A 351 -1.46 -7.29 4.20
CA LEU A 351 -2.18 -7.20 2.92
C LEU A 351 -1.84 -8.32 1.93
N VAL A 352 -0.75 -9.06 2.15
CA VAL A 352 -0.31 -10.16 1.27
C VAL A 352 -0.67 -11.55 1.82
N GLU A 353 -1.11 -11.62 3.07
CA GLU A 353 -1.47 -12.88 3.76
C GLU A 353 -2.96 -13.23 3.66
N ASN A 354 -3.76 -12.39 3.02
CA ASN A 354 -5.22 -12.53 2.86
C ASN A 354 -5.60 -13.22 1.55
#